data_57d911b22ab69156378871ca676ad9d4
#
_entry.id   57d911b22ab69156378871ca676ad9d4
#
_cell.length_a   1.000
_cell.length_b   1.000
_cell.length_c   1.000
_cell.angle_alpha   90.00
_cell.angle_beta   90.00
_cell.angle_gamma   90.00
#
_symmetry.space_group_name_H-M   'P 1'
#
loop_
_entity.id
_entity.type
_entity.pdbx_description
1 polymer ?
#
loop_
_entity_poly.entity_id
_entity_poly.type
_entity_poly.pdbx_seq_one_letter_code
_entity_poly.pdbx_strand_id
1 'polypeptide(L)'
;MIPSTGIINWFLKKGKSELIALASPNKIGEARAINSDLPFFKNQFIMPVEGIISGVYGSQRILNGKPKWPHYGIDIAAKQGTMIKSSGSGVVTMAEDDLYYTGGTIIMDHGHGISTIYSHLENVMVSVGDKINQGDIIGTVGSTGSSTGPHLDLE
;
A
#
# COMPACT_ATOMS: atom_id res chain seq x y z
N MET A 1 16.03 -7.92 -8.62
CA MET A 1 16.42 -9.08 -9.49
C MET A 1 15.87 -8.85 -10.90
N ILE A 2 16.72 -8.94 -11.91
CA ILE A 2 16.28 -8.84 -13.30
C ILE A 2 15.64 -10.17 -13.70
N PRO A 3 14.40 -10.20 -14.22
CA PRO A 3 13.75 -11.44 -14.65
C PRO A 3 14.57 -12.17 -15.72
N SER A 4 14.55 -13.49 -15.72
CA SER A 4 15.15 -14.26 -16.80
C SER A 4 14.46 -13.97 -18.14
N THR A 5 15.19 -14.15 -19.24
CA THR A 5 14.67 -13.90 -20.61
C THR A 5 13.37 -14.66 -20.88
N GLY A 6 13.21 -15.87 -20.32
CA GLY A 6 11.98 -16.65 -20.44
C GLY A 6 10.76 -16.01 -19.77
N ILE A 7 10.94 -15.40 -18.60
CA ILE A 7 9.88 -14.66 -17.90
C ILE A 7 9.51 -13.40 -18.70
N ILE A 8 10.48 -12.66 -19.22
CA ILE A 8 10.23 -11.47 -20.07
C ILE A 8 9.43 -11.86 -21.31
N ASN A 9 9.78 -12.96 -21.99
CA ASN A 9 9.05 -13.44 -23.16
C ASN A 9 7.63 -13.88 -22.81
N TRP A 10 7.43 -14.47 -21.65
CA TRP A 10 6.10 -14.83 -21.17
C TRP A 10 5.25 -13.57 -20.91
N PHE A 11 5.83 -12.56 -20.28
CA PHE A 11 5.18 -11.25 -20.08
C PHE A 11 4.77 -10.59 -21.39
N LEU A 12 5.62 -10.62 -22.41
CA LEU A 12 5.33 -10.00 -23.72
C LEU A 12 4.15 -10.65 -24.45
N LYS A 13 3.76 -11.88 -24.10
CA LYS A 13 2.60 -12.57 -24.64
C LYS A 13 1.28 -12.22 -23.95
N LYS A 14 1.36 -11.53 -22.82
CA LYS A 14 0.21 -11.10 -22.05
C LYS A 14 -0.17 -9.66 -22.38
N GLY A 15 -1.44 -9.31 -22.22
CA GLY A 15 -1.89 -7.92 -22.38
C GLY A 15 -1.26 -7.00 -21.35
N LYS A 16 -1.18 -5.71 -21.67
CA LYS A 16 -0.56 -4.70 -20.81
C LYS A 16 -1.15 -4.66 -19.41
N SER A 17 -2.48 -4.80 -19.28
CA SER A 17 -3.16 -4.82 -17.99
C SER A 17 -2.79 -6.04 -17.15
N GLU A 18 -2.62 -7.21 -17.76
CA GLU A 18 -2.17 -8.41 -17.07
C GLU A 18 -0.71 -8.30 -16.61
N LEU A 19 0.16 -7.68 -17.42
CA LEU A 19 1.54 -7.38 -17.04
C LEU A 19 1.60 -6.49 -15.81
N ILE A 20 0.82 -5.42 -15.77
CA ILE A 20 0.73 -4.50 -14.64
C ILE A 20 0.23 -5.22 -13.39
N ALA A 21 -0.82 -6.04 -13.52
CA ALA A 21 -1.38 -6.80 -12.41
C ALA A 21 -0.37 -7.80 -11.80
N LEU A 22 0.47 -8.42 -12.63
CA LEU A 22 1.51 -9.36 -12.18
C LEU A 22 2.73 -8.65 -11.57
N ALA A 23 3.08 -7.45 -12.06
CA ALA A 23 4.21 -6.68 -11.56
C ALA A 23 3.94 -6.05 -10.18
N SER A 24 2.71 -5.59 -9.92
CA SER A 24 2.34 -4.90 -8.68
C SER A 24 2.63 -5.71 -7.40
N PRO A 25 2.23 -6.99 -7.28
CA PRO A 25 2.55 -7.80 -6.10
C PRO A 25 4.05 -7.97 -5.86
N ASN A 26 4.85 -8.10 -6.92
CA ASN A 26 6.31 -8.24 -6.80
C ASN A 26 6.95 -6.97 -6.25
N LYS A 27 6.54 -5.80 -6.71
CA LYS A 27 7.03 -4.50 -6.19
C LYS A 27 6.72 -4.33 -4.70
N ILE A 28 5.51 -4.65 -4.29
CA ILE A 28 5.09 -4.62 -2.89
C ILE A 28 5.93 -5.59 -2.06
N GLY A 29 6.10 -6.82 -2.52
CA GLY A 29 6.90 -7.84 -1.85
C GLY A 29 8.35 -7.40 -1.66
N GLU A 30 8.98 -6.82 -2.68
CA GLU A 30 10.34 -6.30 -2.61
C GLU A 30 10.47 -5.15 -1.60
N ALA A 31 9.54 -4.20 -1.61
CA ALA A 31 9.53 -3.08 -0.67
C ALA A 31 9.33 -3.54 0.78
N ARG A 32 8.50 -4.55 1.01
CA ARG A 32 8.25 -5.13 2.35
C ARG A 32 9.40 -6.00 2.85
N ALA A 33 10.21 -6.54 1.96
CA ALA A 33 11.35 -7.39 2.33
C ALA A 33 12.53 -6.61 2.94
N ILE A 34 12.50 -5.29 2.90
CA ILE A 34 13.53 -4.45 3.49
C ILE A 34 13.49 -4.61 5.02
N ASN A 35 14.65 -4.94 5.59
CA ASN A 35 14.81 -5.12 7.03
C ASN A 35 15.94 -4.20 7.50
N SER A 36 15.56 -3.10 8.14
CA SER A 36 16.50 -2.10 8.66
C SER A 36 16.61 -2.14 10.18
N ASP A 37 17.59 -1.43 10.71
CA ASP A 37 17.81 -1.28 12.15
C ASP A 37 17.09 -0.06 12.75
N LEU A 38 16.16 0.56 12.01
CA LEU A 38 15.41 1.70 12.49
C LEU A 38 14.65 1.35 13.78
N PRO A 39 14.58 2.27 14.76
CA PRO A 39 13.99 1.97 16.06
C PRO A 39 12.49 2.22 16.16
N PHE A 40 11.86 2.70 15.10
CA PHE A 40 10.49 3.24 15.14
C PHE A 40 9.40 2.19 15.31
N PHE A 41 9.71 0.93 15.03
CA PHE A 41 8.79 -0.20 15.26
C PHE A 41 8.35 -0.34 16.74
N LYS A 42 9.11 0.24 17.67
CA LYS A 42 8.81 0.21 19.12
C LYS A 42 7.78 1.25 19.55
N ASN A 43 7.58 2.29 18.74
CA ASN A 43 6.70 3.38 19.10
C ASN A 43 5.24 3.02 18.84
N GLN A 44 4.34 3.66 19.57
CA GLN A 44 2.92 3.52 19.33
C GLN A 44 2.56 4.15 17.97
N PHE A 45 1.86 3.40 17.11
CA PHE A 45 1.34 3.92 15.86
C PHE A 45 0.05 4.72 16.09
N ILE A 46 -0.20 5.71 15.25
CA ILE A 46 -1.42 6.52 15.28
C ILE A 46 -2.31 6.20 14.08
N MET A 47 -3.59 6.50 14.21
CA MET A 47 -4.52 6.41 13.08
C MET A 47 -4.12 7.43 12.00
N PRO A 48 -3.98 7.00 10.75
CA PRO A 48 -3.50 7.86 9.67
C PRO A 48 -4.53 8.85 9.17
N VAL A 49 -5.81 8.57 9.41
CA VAL A 49 -6.93 9.41 8.96
C VAL A 49 -8.10 9.21 9.91
N GLU A 50 -8.91 10.25 10.11
CA GLU A 50 -10.19 10.15 10.79
C GLU A 50 -11.24 9.62 9.83
N GLY A 51 -12.02 8.66 10.27
CA GLY A 51 -13.06 8.06 9.46
C GLY A 51 -13.71 6.86 10.14
N ILE A 52 -14.62 6.23 9.42
CA ILE A 52 -15.34 5.05 9.91
C ILE A 52 -14.57 3.80 9.46
N ILE A 53 -14.30 2.89 10.40
CA ILE A 53 -13.74 1.59 10.05
C ILE A 53 -14.80 0.80 9.28
N SER A 54 -14.59 0.63 7.98
CA SER A 54 -15.50 -0.05 7.07
C SER A 54 -15.07 -1.48 6.74
N GLY A 55 -13.82 -1.83 7.00
CA GLY A 55 -13.29 -3.18 6.89
C GLY A 55 -12.32 -3.47 8.05
N VAL A 56 -12.44 -4.66 8.64
CA VAL A 56 -11.62 -5.07 9.78
C VAL A 56 -10.59 -6.12 9.38
N TYR A 57 -9.50 -6.19 10.13
CA TYR A 57 -8.47 -7.21 9.93
C TYR A 57 -9.07 -8.63 10.02
N GLY A 58 -8.69 -9.46 9.06
CA GLY A 58 -9.14 -10.84 8.99
C GLY A 58 -10.53 -11.05 8.37
N SER A 59 -11.21 -9.98 7.96
CA SER A 59 -12.50 -10.13 7.28
C SER A 59 -12.38 -10.90 5.97
N GLN A 60 -13.34 -11.79 5.72
CA GLN A 60 -13.38 -12.59 4.50
C GLN A 60 -13.80 -11.73 3.32
N ARG A 61 -12.96 -11.66 2.30
CA ARG A 61 -13.31 -11.03 1.03
C ARG A 61 -13.95 -12.03 0.09
N ILE A 62 -15.06 -11.64 -0.54
CA ILE A 62 -15.75 -12.44 -1.57
C ILE A 62 -15.77 -11.60 -2.85
N LEU A 63 -15.26 -12.13 -3.95
CA LEU A 63 -15.24 -11.49 -5.24
C LEU A 63 -15.85 -12.44 -6.29
N ASN A 64 -16.89 -11.97 -6.98
CA ASN A 64 -17.66 -12.78 -7.96
C ASN A 64 -18.14 -14.11 -7.37
N GLY A 65 -18.63 -14.11 -6.14
CA GLY A 65 -19.12 -15.29 -5.44
C GLY A 65 -18.03 -16.26 -4.94
N LYS A 66 -16.75 -15.92 -5.12
CA LYS A 66 -15.62 -16.77 -4.70
C LYS A 66 -14.90 -16.16 -3.51
N PRO A 67 -14.59 -16.95 -2.45
CA PRO A 67 -13.77 -16.51 -1.36
C PRO A 67 -12.37 -16.14 -1.85
N LYS A 68 -11.85 -15.01 -1.36
CA LYS A 68 -10.48 -14.53 -1.57
C LYS A 68 -9.70 -14.56 -0.25
N TRP A 69 -8.43 -14.20 -0.32
CA TRP A 69 -7.61 -14.04 0.87
C TRP A 69 -8.27 -13.08 1.86
N PRO A 70 -8.16 -13.35 3.16
CA PRO A 70 -8.64 -12.43 4.18
C PRO A 70 -7.99 -11.06 4.04
N HIS A 71 -8.69 -10.02 4.50
CA HIS A 71 -8.14 -8.68 4.56
C HIS A 71 -7.08 -8.60 5.69
N TYR A 72 -5.85 -8.25 5.34
CA TYR A 72 -4.74 -8.17 6.31
C TYR A 72 -4.48 -6.75 6.82
N GLY A 73 -5.47 -5.90 6.74
CA GLY A 73 -5.42 -4.52 7.20
C GLY A 73 -6.76 -4.03 7.68
N ILE A 74 -6.90 -2.73 7.73
CA ILE A 74 -8.17 -2.06 8.04
C ILE A 74 -8.53 -1.09 6.93
N ASP A 75 -9.80 -1.02 6.60
CA ASP A 75 -10.35 -0.01 5.69
C ASP A 75 -10.96 1.13 6.51
N ILE A 76 -10.55 2.35 6.22
CA ILE A 76 -11.04 3.56 6.88
C ILE A 76 -11.75 4.40 5.82
N ALA A 77 -13.09 4.42 5.86
CA ALA A 77 -13.88 5.23 4.96
C ALA A 77 -13.70 6.71 5.32
N ALA A 78 -13.29 7.51 4.35
CA ALA A 78 -13.10 8.94 4.51
C ALA A 78 -13.36 9.62 3.17
N LYS A 79 -13.67 10.92 3.22
CA LYS A 79 -13.93 11.71 2.01
C LYS A 79 -12.68 11.76 1.12
N GLN A 80 -12.87 11.62 -0.19
CA GLN A 80 -11.79 11.78 -1.17
C GLN A 80 -11.09 13.14 -0.97
N GLY A 81 -9.76 13.12 -1.00
CA GLY A 81 -8.93 14.29 -0.76
C GLY A 81 -8.58 14.55 0.70
N THR A 82 -9.11 13.78 1.64
CA THR A 82 -8.73 13.88 3.05
C THR A 82 -7.24 13.59 3.23
N MET A 83 -6.52 14.43 3.98
CA MET A 83 -5.09 14.27 4.22
C MET A 83 -4.81 13.02 5.03
N ILE A 84 -3.82 12.25 4.59
CA ILE A 84 -3.33 11.05 5.27
C ILE A 84 -2.03 11.39 5.98
N LYS A 85 -1.97 11.08 7.27
CA LYS A 85 -0.78 11.21 8.11
C LYS A 85 -0.04 9.87 8.16
N SER A 86 1.27 9.92 8.27
CA SER A 86 2.03 8.71 8.54
C SER A 86 1.70 8.17 9.93
N SER A 87 1.37 6.88 10.00
CA SER A 87 1.04 6.20 11.26
C SER A 87 2.25 6.08 12.20
N GLY A 88 3.44 6.08 11.66
CA GLY A 88 4.69 5.99 12.42
C GLY A 88 5.84 6.67 11.69
N SER A 89 6.92 6.94 12.40
CA SER A 89 8.16 7.43 11.79
C SER A 89 8.84 6.31 11.01
N GLY A 90 9.49 6.65 9.91
CA GLY A 90 10.17 5.66 9.08
C GLY A 90 10.75 6.23 7.81
N VAL A 91 11.08 5.34 6.90
CA VAL A 91 11.62 5.66 5.59
C VAL A 91 10.71 5.08 4.51
N VAL A 92 10.40 5.86 3.49
CA VAL A 92 9.57 5.41 2.37
C VAL A 92 10.36 4.41 1.52
N THR A 93 9.82 3.21 1.36
CA THR A 93 10.40 2.15 0.54
C THR A 93 9.67 1.94 -0.77
N MET A 94 8.45 2.43 -0.89
CA MET A 94 7.68 2.48 -2.13
C MET A 94 6.80 3.72 -2.14
N ALA A 95 6.71 4.36 -3.32
CA ALA A 95 5.79 5.47 -3.60
C ALA A 95 5.39 5.39 -5.07
N GLU A 96 4.21 4.89 -5.35
CA GLU A 96 3.69 4.66 -6.70
C GLU A 96 2.29 5.28 -6.83
N ASP A 97 2.03 5.93 -7.96
CA ASP A 97 0.77 6.65 -8.16
C ASP A 97 -0.38 5.75 -8.61
N ASP A 98 -0.10 4.66 -9.32
CA ASP A 98 -1.13 3.90 -10.01
C ASP A 98 -0.78 2.42 -10.19
N LEU A 99 -0.69 1.69 -9.09
CA LEU A 99 -0.61 0.24 -9.16
C LEU A 99 -1.99 -0.36 -9.49
N TYR A 100 -2.01 -1.48 -10.19
CA TYR A 100 -3.23 -2.06 -10.72
C TYR A 100 -4.28 -2.36 -9.64
N TYR A 101 -3.89 -3.02 -8.55
CA TYR A 101 -4.82 -3.39 -7.48
C TYR A 101 -4.91 -2.35 -6.37
N THR A 102 -3.79 -1.82 -5.94
CA THR A 102 -3.71 -0.93 -4.79
C THR A 102 -3.76 0.55 -5.14
N GLY A 103 -3.69 0.89 -6.43
CA GLY A 103 -3.72 2.28 -6.88
C GLY A 103 -2.53 3.07 -6.38
N GLY A 104 -2.77 4.28 -5.93
CA GLY A 104 -1.77 5.09 -5.25
C GLY A 104 -1.33 4.39 -3.97
N THR A 105 -0.03 4.08 -3.87
CA THR A 105 0.48 3.20 -2.82
C THR A 105 1.76 3.75 -2.22
N ILE A 106 1.81 3.78 -0.89
CA ILE A 106 3.01 4.12 -0.12
C ILE A 106 3.33 2.95 0.80
N ILE A 107 4.59 2.55 0.87
CA ILE A 107 5.10 1.62 1.88
C ILE A 107 6.20 2.31 2.66
N MET A 108 6.13 2.20 3.99
CA MET A 108 7.12 2.74 4.90
C MET A 108 7.74 1.63 5.75
N ASP A 109 9.05 1.68 5.87
CA ASP A 109 9.83 0.82 6.77
C ASP A 109 10.01 1.54 8.11
N HIS A 110 9.63 0.86 9.18
CA HIS A 110 9.77 1.34 10.56
C HIS A 110 10.88 0.64 11.33
N GLY A 111 11.54 -0.31 10.69
CA GLY A 111 12.63 -1.09 11.22
C GLY A 111 12.23 -2.50 11.65
N HIS A 112 13.22 -3.37 11.66
CA HIS A 112 13.11 -4.76 12.11
C HIS A 112 11.96 -5.57 11.46
N GLY A 113 11.72 -5.32 10.18
CA GLY A 113 10.70 -6.02 9.40
C GLY A 113 9.27 -5.52 9.59
N ILE A 114 9.06 -4.43 10.34
CA ILE A 114 7.75 -3.80 10.49
C ILE A 114 7.58 -2.70 9.44
N SER A 115 6.54 -2.81 8.65
CA SER A 115 6.20 -1.83 7.61
C SER A 115 4.71 -1.51 7.65
N THR A 116 4.36 -0.31 7.16
CA THR A 116 2.97 0.08 6.91
C THR A 116 2.74 0.28 5.42
N ILE A 117 1.57 -0.09 4.94
CA ILE A 117 1.13 0.09 3.56
C ILE A 117 -0.11 0.94 3.56
N TYR A 118 -0.11 1.96 2.70
CA TYR A 118 -1.24 2.88 2.47
C TYR A 118 -1.69 2.71 1.03
N SER A 119 -2.93 2.29 0.80
CA SER A 119 -3.43 1.99 -0.55
C SER A 119 -4.64 2.83 -0.93
N HIS A 120 -4.92 2.87 -2.21
CA HIS A 120 -6.04 3.58 -2.86
C HIS A 120 -5.96 5.11 -2.76
N LEU A 121 -4.72 5.65 -2.63
CA LEU A 121 -4.50 7.09 -2.54
C LEU A 121 -4.84 7.81 -3.85
N GLU A 122 -5.41 9.01 -3.72
CA GLU A 122 -5.57 9.95 -4.83
C GLU A 122 -4.22 10.58 -5.21
N ASN A 123 -3.51 11.10 -4.21
CA ASN A 123 -2.20 11.70 -4.39
C ASN A 123 -1.18 11.04 -3.47
N VAL A 124 -0.02 10.73 -4.02
CA VAL A 124 1.17 10.29 -3.30
C VAL A 124 2.11 11.48 -3.19
N MET A 125 2.36 11.95 -1.96
CA MET A 125 3.08 13.19 -1.71
C MET A 125 4.51 12.99 -1.17
N VAL A 126 5.01 11.78 -1.25
CA VAL A 126 6.35 11.41 -0.79
C VAL A 126 7.07 10.61 -1.87
N SER A 127 8.38 10.47 -1.73
CA SER A 127 9.24 9.72 -2.65
C SER A 127 10.04 8.66 -1.88
N VAL A 128 10.44 7.61 -2.58
CA VAL A 128 11.32 6.57 -2.02
C VAL A 128 12.58 7.19 -1.45
N GLY A 129 12.94 6.80 -0.23
CA GLY A 129 14.08 7.31 0.50
C GLY A 129 13.77 8.49 1.43
N ASP A 130 12.58 9.07 1.36
CA ASP A 130 12.18 10.16 2.27
C ASP A 130 12.11 9.65 3.70
N LYS A 131 12.66 10.45 4.62
CA LYS A 131 12.54 10.24 6.07
C LYS A 131 11.30 10.98 6.56
N ILE A 132 10.37 10.23 7.13
CA ILE A 132 9.05 10.74 7.53
C ILE A 132 8.93 10.62 9.04
N ASN A 133 8.43 11.67 9.68
CA ASN A 133 8.06 11.63 11.10
C ASN A 133 6.60 11.21 11.25
N GLN A 134 6.30 10.53 12.35
CA GLN A 134 4.90 10.21 12.70
C GLN A 134 4.04 11.49 12.65
N GLY A 135 2.91 11.42 11.97
CA GLY A 135 1.98 12.53 11.80
C GLY A 135 2.24 13.43 10.60
N ASP A 136 3.35 13.27 9.88
CA ASP A 136 3.59 14.01 8.64
C ASP A 136 2.57 13.62 7.57
N ILE A 137 2.13 14.58 6.76
CA ILE A 137 1.23 14.32 5.63
C ILE A 137 1.99 13.60 4.53
N ILE A 138 1.47 12.48 4.07
CA ILE A 138 2.10 11.63 3.05
C ILE A 138 1.28 11.48 1.77
N GLY A 139 -0.01 11.81 1.81
CA GLY A 139 -0.89 11.70 0.66
C GLY A 139 -2.32 12.08 0.99
N THR A 140 -3.23 11.74 0.10
CA THR A 140 -4.67 11.98 0.25
C THR A 140 -5.50 10.75 -0.05
N VAL A 141 -6.63 10.62 0.64
CA VAL A 141 -7.59 9.54 0.43
C VAL A 141 -8.15 9.61 -0.99
N GLY A 142 -8.23 8.47 -1.64
CA GLY A 142 -8.82 8.31 -2.95
C GLY A 142 -9.62 7.03 -3.08
N SER A 143 -9.84 6.64 -4.33
CA SER A 143 -10.53 5.41 -4.70
C SER A 143 -9.83 4.75 -5.90
N THR A 144 -8.51 4.90 -5.96
CA THR A 144 -7.68 4.40 -7.05
C THR A 144 -7.44 2.89 -6.94
N GLY A 145 -7.04 2.27 -8.04
CA GLY A 145 -6.88 0.82 -8.11
C GLY A 145 -8.22 0.08 -8.05
N SER A 146 -8.24 -1.09 -7.44
CA SER A 146 -9.44 -1.93 -7.31
C SER A 146 -10.21 -1.56 -6.04
N SER A 147 -10.87 -0.40 -6.08
CA SER A 147 -11.65 0.16 -4.97
C SER A 147 -13.09 0.45 -5.40
N THR A 148 -14.05 0.24 -4.49
CA THR A 148 -15.48 0.51 -4.72
C THR A 148 -15.92 1.89 -4.23
N GLY A 149 -15.09 2.61 -3.52
CA GLY A 149 -15.39 3.96 -3.03
C GLY A 149 -14.23 4.53 -2.22
N PRO A 150 -14.28 5.84 -1.87
CA PRO A 150 -13.19 6.50 -1.16
C PRO A 150 -12.93 5.89 0.21
N HIS A 151 -11.73 5.37 0.41
CA HIS A 151 -11.26 4.84 1.69
C HIS A 151 -9.74 4.73 1.67
N LEU A 152 -9.14 4.65 2.85
CA LEU A 152 -7.75 4.23 3.02
C LEU A 152 -7.73 2.76 3.44
N ASP A 153 -6.97 1.95 2.74
CA ASP A 153 -6.60 0.60 3.17
C ASP A 153 -5.22 0.69 3.84
N LEU A 154 -5.17 0.38 5.12
CA LEU A 154 -3.95 0.39 5.94
C LEU A 154 -3.60 -1.05 6.36
N GLU A 155 -2.43 -1.50 5.94
CA GLU A 155 -1.84 -2.78 6.34
C GLU A 155 -0.55 -2.61 7.15
#